data_6fc6f4daebbbf38348dde3eb4db0913c
#
_entry.id   6fc6f4daebbbf38348dde3eb4db0913c
#
_cell.length_a   1.000
_cell.length_b   1.000
_cell.length_c   1.000
_cell.angle_alpha   90.00
_cell.angle_beta   90.00
_cell.angle_gamma   90.00
#
_symmetry.space_group_name_H-M   'P 1'
#
loop_
_entity.id
_entity.type
_entity.pdbx_description
1 polymer ?
#
loop_
_entity_poly.entity_id
_entity_poly.type
_entity_poly.pdbx_seq_one_letter_code
_entity_poly.pdbx_strand_id
1 'polypeptide(L)'
;MRTETVTLTNMCMVYDDAGNVLVQDKVDKKWSGLTFPGGHIEKGESFVDSVIREVYEETGLTIEKPRICGTKDWLRDDGSRYLVVFYKTNQFSGELKSSHEGEVKWMPLEEMKKGKLVNGMDDMLRVFLEEDINEFHYRREDGVWKYALK
;
A
#
# COMPACT_ATOMS: atom_id res chain seq x y z
N MET A 1 25.94 14.93 9.96
CA MET A 1 24.58 14.37 10.17
C MET A 1 24.21 13.51 8.96
N ARG A 2 23.73 12.31 9.21
CA ARG A 2 23.36 11.42 8.12
C ARG A 2 21.86 11.51 7.88
N THR A 3 21.48 12.24 6.86
CA THR A 3 20.07 12.41 6.48
C THR A 3 19.89 12.15 5.00
N GLU A 4 18.69 11.77 4.62
CA GLU A 4 18.27 11.71 3.22
C GLU A 4 16.85 12.25 3.09
N THR A 5 16.50 12.71 1.91
CA THR A 5 15.15 13.19 1.61
C THR A 5 14.28 11.98 1.30
N VAL A 6 13.15 11.87 2.01
CA VAL A 6 12.23 10.73 1.87
C VAL A 6 10.79 11.24 1.75
N THR A 7 10.04 10.68 0.79
CA THR A 7 8.59 10.82 0.75
C THR A 7 8.00 9.63 1.48
N LEU A 8 7.24 9.88 2.55
CA LEU A 8 6.68 8.85 3.41
C LEU A 8 5.22 8.58 3.06
N THR A 9 4.91 7.33 2.78
CA THR A 9 3.54 6.89 2.47
C THR A 9 3.23 5.58 3.16
N ASN A 10 1.98 5.15 3.04
CA ASN A 10 1.53 3.88 3.59
C ASN A 10 0.57 3.17 2.64
N MET A 11 0.34 1.90 2.90
CA MET A 11 -0.65 1.07 2.21
C MET A 11 -1.12 0.01 3.20
N CYS A 12 -2.42 -0.30 3.21
CA CYS A 12 -2.98 -1.24 4.17
C CYS A 12 -3.81 -2.32 3.50
N MET A 13 -3.45 -3.58 3.77
CA MET A 13 -4.31 -4.72 3.45
C MET A 13 -5.31 -4.91 4.59
N VAL A 14 -6.56 -4.54 4.34
CA VAL A 14 -7.68 -4.82 5.25
C VAL A 14 -8.33 -6.11 4.77
N TYR A 15 -8.48 -7.09 5.63
CA TYR A 15 -8.98 -8.40 5.26
C TYR A 15 -9.98 -8.92 6.28
N ASP A 16 -10.83 -9.85 5.86
CA ASP A 16 -11.78 -10.53 6.74
C ASP A 16 -11.41 -12.01 6.93
N ASP A 17 -12.17 -12.71 7.76
CA ASP A 17 -11.93 -14.11 8.06
C ASP A 17 -12.36 -15.06 6.94
N ALA A 18 -13.03 -14.55 5.92
CA ALA A 18 -13.51 -15.34 4.77
C ALA A 18 -12.57 -15.29 3.56
N GLY A 19 -11.39 -14.68 3.72
CA GLY A 19 -10.41 -14.58 2.63
C GLY A 19 -10.64 -13.40 1.69
N ASN A 20 -11.48 -12.44 2.07
CA ASN A 20 -11.71 -11.23 1.29
C ASN A 20 -10.74 -10.12 1.70
N VAL A 21 -10.40 -9.29 0.75
CA VAL A 21 -9.58 -8.09 0.95
C VAL A 21 -10.31 -6.86 0.45
N LEU A 22 -10.06 -5.74 1.12
CA LEU A 22 -10.60 -4.46 0.70
C LEU A 22 -9.70 -3.88 -0.38
N VAL A 23 -10.25 -3.70 -1.57
CA VAL A 23 -9.50 -3.17 -2.70
C VAL A 23 -10.06 -1.82 -3.15
N GLN A 24 -9.19 -1.03 -3.73
CA GLN A 24 -9.53 0.22 -4.42
C GLN A 24 -9.21 0.05 -5.90
N ASP A 25 -10.14 0.39 -6.76
CA ASP A 25 -9.91 0.44 -8.20
C ASP A 25 -9.45 1.85 -8.55
N LYS A 26 -8.14 2.03 -8.61
CA LYS A 26 -7.50 3.33 -8.80
C LYS A 26 -7.76 3.84 -10.20
N VAL A 27 -8.15 5.10 -10.32
CA VAL A 27 -8.49 5.75 -11.61
C VAL A 27 -7.41 6.70 -12.12
N ASP A 28 -6.27 6.74 -11.47
CA ASP A 28 -5.13 7.56 -11.89
C ASP A 28 -4.62 7.11 -13.26
N LYS A 29 -4.35 8.08 -14.15
CA LYS A 29 -3.88 7.78 -15.51
C LYS A 29 -2.53 7.05 -15.56
N LYS A 30 -1.65 7.30 -14.59
CA LYS A 30 -0.30 6.73 -14.55
C LYS A 30 -0.23 5.43 -13.74
N TRP A 31 -1.17 5.24 -12.82
CA TRP A 31 -1.14 4.11 -11.90
C TRP A 31 -2.57 3.66 -11.62
N SER A 32 -3.17 3.01 -12.61
CA SER A 32 -4.56 2.54 -12.56
C SER A 32 -4.62 1.03 -12.32
N GLY A 33 -5.72 0.59 -11.71
CA GLY A 33 -6.00 -0.81 -11.42
C GLY A 33 -6.28 -1.06 -9.96
N LEU A 34 -6.33 -2.33 -9.59
CA LEU A 34 -6.62 -2.77 -8.23
C LEU A 34 -5.39 -2.59 -7.33
N THR A 35 -5.62 -2.01 -6.18
CA THR A 35 -4.60 -1.81 -5.14
C THR A 35 -5.28 -1.82 -3.77
N PHE A 36 -4.48 -1.76 -2.71
CA PHE A 36 -4.98 -1.52 -1.36
C PHE A 36 -5.01 -0.02 -1.07
N PRO A 37 -5.89 0.45 -0.17
CA PRO A 37 -5.93 1.85 0.21
C PRO A 37 -4.66 2.29 0.96
N GLY A 38 -4.36 3.55 0.89
CA GLY A 38 -3.24 4.18 1.56
C GLY A 38 -2.96 5.57 1.00
N GLY A 39 -1.97 6.23 1.53
CA GLY A 39 -1.63 7.58 1.08
C GLY A 39 -0.42 8.15 1.82
N HIS A 40 -0.28 9.46 1.79
CA HIS A 40 0.85 10.16 2.37
C HIS A 40 0.75 10.30 3.89
N ILE A 41 1.88 10.16 4.56
CA ILE A 41 2.01 10.47 5.97
C ILE A 41 2.20 11.98 6.09
N GLU A 42 1.31 12.63 6.84
CA GLU A 42 1.38 14.07 7.06
C GLU A 42 2.56 14.44 7.97
N LYS A 43 3.11 15.62 7.78
CA LYS A 43 4.22 16.10 8.59
C LYS A 43 3.82 16.14 10.07
N GLY A 44 4.59 15.44 10.91
CA GLY A 44 4.35 15.38 12.35
C GLY A 44 3.30 14.35 12.78
N GLU A 45 2.68 13.65 11.83
CA GLU A 45 1.70 12.61 12.11
C GLU A 45 2.40 11.29 12.43
N SER A 46 1.85 10.50 13.37
CA SER A 46 2.38 9.18 13.60
C SER A 46 2.08 8.25 12.41
N PHE A 47 2.90 7.25 12.21
CA PHE A 47 2.72 6.28 11.13
C PHE A 47 1.39 5.53 11.26
N VAL A 48 1.05 5.10 12.47
CA VAL A 48 -0.20 4.37 12.72
C VAL A 48 -1.42 5.28 12.51
N ASP A 49 -1.38 6.50 13.03
CA ASP A 49 -2.49 7.44 12.84
C ASP A 49 -2.68 7.77 11.36
N SER A 50 -1.60 7.85 10.60
CA SER A 50 -1.67 8.16 9.17
C SER A 50 -2.40 7.08 8.37
N VAL A 51 -2.12 5.82 8.64
CA VAL A 51 -2.77 4.73 7.90
C VAL A 51 -4.24 4.60 8.30
N ILE A 52 -4.57 4.81 9.57
CA ILE A 52 -5.97 4.83 10.04
C ILE A 52 -6.73 5.96 9.34
N ARG A 53 -6.16 7.14 9.27
CA ARG A 53 -6.76 8.29 8.58
C ARG A 53 -6.95 8.05 7.08
N GLU A 54 -5.92 7.58 6.40
CA GLU A 54 -5.97 7.36 4.95
C GLU A 54 -7.00 6.29 4.57
N VAL A 55 -7.05 5.18 5.30
CA VAL A 55 -8.06 4.15 5.05
C VAL A 55 -9.46 4.72 5.25
N TYR A 56 -9.68 5.51 6.29
CA TYR A 56 -10.97 6.15 6.52
C TYR A 56 -11.34 7.12 5.39
N GLU A 57 -10.43 7.99 4.98
CA GLU A 57 -10.68 8.96 3.92
C GLU A 57 -11.02 8.28 2.58
N GLU A 58 -10.35 7.19 2.26
CA GLU A 58 -10.53 6.52 0.98
C GLU A 58 -11.65 5.49 0.97
N THR A 59 -11.99 4.90 2.10
CA THR A 59 -12.91 3.76 2.14
C THR A 59 -14.12 3.91 3.06
N GLY A 60 -14.10 4.87 3.97
CA GLY A 60 -15.13 5.03 5.00
C GLY A 60 -14.97 4.09 6.21
N LEU A 61 -14.03 3.13 6.16
CA LEU A 61 -13.81 2.22 7.27
C LEU A 61 -12.83 2.77 8.28
N THR A 62 -13.12 2.53 9.56
CA THR A 62 -12.18 2.79 10.66
C THR A 62 -11.49 1.49 11.00
N ILE A 63 -10.19 1.43 10.75
CA ILE A 63 -9.38 0.25 11.09
C ILE A 63 -8.80 0.38 12.48
N GLU A 64 -8.56 -0.78 13.12
CA GLU A 64 -7.94 -0.87 14.42
C GLU A 64 -6.73 -1.80 14.36
N LYS A 65 -5.74 -1.51 15.21
CA LYS A 65 -4.53 -2.32 15.39
C LYS A 65 -3.82 -2.71 14.08
N PRO A 66 -3.57 -1.75 13.19
CA PRO A 66 -2.79 -2.07 11.99
C PRO A 66 -1.37 -2.49 12.40
N ARG A 67 -0.86 -3.55 11.77
CA ARG A 67 0.47 -4.08 12.04
C ARG A 67 1.35 -3.93 10.81
N ILE A 68 2.58 -3.48 11.00
CA ILE A 68 3.55 -3.39 9.90
C ILE A 68 3.90 -4.81 9.43
N CYS A 69 3.82 -5.04 8.12
CA CYS A 69 4.17 -6.33 7.52
C CYS A 69 5.32 -6.22 6.51
N GLY A 70 5.79 -5.03 6.19
CA GLY A 70 6.90 -4.82 5.30
C GLY A 70 6.93 -3.43 4.71
N THR A 71 7.77 -3.25 3.71
CA THR A 71 7.95 -1.97 3.05
C THR A 71 8.13 -2.12 1.55
N LYS A 72 7.84 -1.05 0.84
CA LYS A 72 8.27 -0.86 -0.55
C LYS A 72 9.03 0.45 -0.60
N ASP A 73 10.17 0.44 -1.26
CA ASP A 73 10.90 1.69 -1.46
C ASP A 73 11.64 1.69 -2.79
N TRP A 74 11.87 2.87 -3.31
CA TRP A 74 12.72 3.02 -4.47
C TRP A 74 13.50 4.34 -4.40
N LEU A 75 14.65 4.31 -5.06
CA LEU A 75 15.50 5.48 -5.18
C LEU A 75 15.14 6.22 -6.46
N ARG A 76 14.83 7.51 -6.31
CA ARG A 76 14.54 8.38 -7.44
C ARG A 76 15.83 8.93 -8.05
N ASP A 77 15.74 9.40 -9.27
CA ASP A 77 16.89 9.96 -10.01
C ASP A 77 17.48 11.22 -9.33
N ASP A 78 16.68 11.94 -8.54
CA ASP A 78 17.14 13.12 -7.77
C ASP A 78 17.87 12.76 -6.47
N GLY A 79 18.03 11.46 -6.18
CA GLY A 79 18.69 10.98 -4.97
C GLY A 79 17.77 10.83 -3.75
N SER A 80 16.51 11.20 -3.87
CA SER A 80 15.54 11.00 -2.79
C SER A 80 14.99 9.57 -2.82
N ARG A 81 14.39 9.18 -1.69
CA ARG A 81 13.73 7.87 -1.53
C ARG A 81 12.23 8.05 -1.44
N TYR A 82 11.48 7.15 -2.06
CA TYR A 82 10.05 7.02 -1.82
C TYR A 82 9.84 5.76 -0.98
N LEU A 83 9.17 5.89 0.17
CA LEU A 83 8.97 4.78 1.09
C LEU A 83 7.47 4.58 1.32
N VAL A 84 7.02 3.34 1.12
CA VAL A 84 5.66 2.91 1.45
C VAL A 84 5.75 1.91 2.60
N VAL A 85 5.15 2.23 3.74
CA VAL A 85 5.05 1.31 4.87
C VAL A 85 3.79 0.47 4.68
N PHE A 86 3.93 -0.85 4.68
CA PHE A 86 2.83 -1.79 4.49
C PHE A 86 2.26 -2.24 5.83
N TYR A 87 0.96 -2.10 5.96
CA TYR A 87 0.20 -2.54 7.14
C TYR A 87 -0.83 -3.57 6.74
N LYS A 88 -1.24 -4.39 7.70
CA LYS A 88 -2.42 -5.24 7.54
C LYS A 88 -3.21 -5.29 8.85
N THR A 89 -4.53 -5.43 8.72
CA THR A 89 -5.44 -5.60 9.85
C THR A 89 -6.71 -6.31 9.41
N ASN A 90 -7.29 -7.09 10.32
CA ASN A 90 -8.61 -7.68 10.16
C ASN A 90 -9.64 -7.08 11.12
N GLN A 91 -9.30 -5.95 11.76
CA GLN A 91 -10.18 -5.27 12.70
C GLN A 91 -10.63 -3.95 12.12
N PHE A 92 -11.90 -3.83 11.86
CA PHE A 92 -12.48 -2.65 11.22
C PHE A 92 -13.97 -2.53 11.55
N SER A 93 -14.49 -1.32 11.34
CA SER A 93 -15.90 -0.97 11.51
C SER A 93 -16.29 0.12 10.52
N GLY A 94 -17.58 0.41 10.45
CA GLY A 94 -18.10 1.47 9.57
C GLY A 94 -18.67 0.92 8.28
N GLU A 95 -18.96 1.82 7.35
CA GLU A 95 -19.58 1.50 6.06
C GLU A 95 -18.68 1.94 4.91
N LEU A 96 -18.60 1.11 3.87
CA LEU A 96 -17.82 1.42 2.68
C LEU A 96 -18.38 2.67 1.97
N LYS A 97 -17.45 3.54 1.62
CA LYS A 97 -17.71 4.74 0.83
C LYS A 97 -16.59 4.92 -0.17
N SER A 98 -16.92 4.96 -1.45
CA SER A 98 -15.93 5.26 -2.47
C SER A 98 -15.57 6.75 -2.42
N SER A 99 -14.33 7.05 -2.83
CA SER A 99 -13.83 8.42 -2.90
C SER A 99 -13.52 8.79 -4.35
N HIS A 100 -13.09 10.04 -4.57
CA HIS A 100 -12.65 10.49 -5.88
C HIS A 100 -11.41 9.75 -6.41
N GLU A 101 -10.71 9.03 -5.56
CA GLU A 101 -9.51 8.27 -5.95
C GLU A 101 -9.84 6.91 -6.55
N GLY A 102 -11.06 6.44 -6.38
CA GLY A 102 -11.53 5.20 -6.98
C GLY A 102 -12.62 4.51 -6.18
N GLU A 103 -13.26 3.55 -6.82
CA GLU A 103 -14.25 2.70 -6.18
C GLU A 103 -13.57 1.72 -5.22
N VAL A 104 -14.18 1.52 -4.03
CA VAL A 104 -13.70 0.53 -3.06
C VAL A 104 -14.71 -0.59 -2.92
N LYS A 105 -14.21 -1.82 -2.79
CA LYS A 105 -15.04 -3.01 -2.65
C LYS A 105 -14.28 -4.15 -1.98
N TRP A 106 -15.05 -5.07 -1.41
CA TRP A 106 -14.51 -6.35 -0.94
C TRP A 106 -14.44 -7.33 -2.10
N MET A 107 -13.39 -8.11 -2.18
CA MET A 107 -13.30 -9.22 -3.12
C MET A 107 -12.40 -10.32 -2.56
N PRO A 108 -12.61 -11.59 -2.97
CA PRO A 108 -11.67 -12.64 -2.59
C PRO A 108 -10.25 -12.32 -3.05
N LEU A 109 -9.26 -12.60 -2.21
CA LEU A 109 -7.85 -12.36 -2.55
C LEU A 109 -7.45 -13.03 -3.86
N GLU A 110 -7.92 -14.27 -4.08
CA GLU A 110 -7.60 -15.02 -5.29
C GLU A 110 -8.18 -14.38 -6.55
N GLU A 111 -9.33 -13.71 -6.42
CA GLU A 111 -9.92 -12.96 -7.52
C GLU A 111 -9.14 -11.67 -7.79
N MET A 112 -8.71 -10.97 -6.74
CA MET A 112 -7.86 -9.78 -6.88
C MET A 112 -6.59 -10.12 -7.67
N LYS A 113 -5.93 -11.22 -7.34
CA LYS A 113 -4.69 -11.67 -8.00
C LYS A 113 -4.85 -11.85 -9.51
N LYS A 114 -6.04 -12.18 -9.97
CA LYS A 114 -6.36 -12.39 -11.40
C LYS A 114 -6.86 -11.14 -12.10
N GLY A 115 -7.11 -10.07 -11.36
CA GLY A 115 -7.63 -8.82 -11.89
C GLY A 115 -6.56 -7.94 -12.51
N LYS A 116 -6.99 -6.77 -12.95
CA LYS A 116 -6.07 -5.76 -13.46
C LYS A 116 -5.46 -5.02 -12.27
N LEU A 117 -4.24 -5.38 -11.92
CA LEU A 117 -3.52 -4.80 -10.80
C LEU A 117 -2.79 -3.53 -11.22
N VAL A 118 -2.60 -2.59 -10.27
CA VAL A 118 -1.66 -1.49 -10.50
C VAL A 118 -0.26 -2.06 -10.70
N ASN A 119 0.58 -1.32 -11.42
CA ASN A 119 1.95 -1.74 -11.69
C ASN A 119 2.72 -2.04 -10.40
N GLY A 120 3.34 -3.21 -10.34
CA GLY A 120 4.11 -3.67 -9.17
C GLY A 120 3.30 -4.31 -8.06
N MET A 121 1.96 -4.35 -8.16
CA MET A 121 1.13 -4.91 -7.09
C MET A 121 1.35 -6.41 -6.87
N ASP A 122 1.66 -7.15 -7.91
CA ASP A 122 1.98 -8.58 -7.82
C ASP A 122 3.18 -8.82 -6.90
N ASP A 123 4.25 -8.02 -7.02
CA ASP A 123 5.40 -8.10 -6.13
C ASP A 123 5.06 -7.57 -4.72
N MET A 124 4.29 -6.50 -4.62
CA MET A 124 3.84 -5.97 -3.33
C MET A 124 3.02 -6.99 -2.56
N LEU A 125 2.13 -7.73 -3.24
CA LEU A 125 1.33 -8.78 -2.59
C LEU A 125 2.22 -9.84 -1.93
N ARG A 126 3.37 -10.15 -2.49
CA ARG A 126 4.29 -11.10 -1.89
C ARG A 126 4.81 -10.61 -0.54
N VAL A 127 5.08 -9.31 -0.41
CA VAL A 127 5.47 -8.73 0.88
C VAL A 127 4.35 -8.84 1.90
N PHE A 128 3.10 -8.57 1.49
CA PHE A 128 1.94 -8.70 2.39
C PHE A 128 1.67 -10.14 2.83
N LEU A 129 1.94 -11.12 1.99
CA LEU A 129 1.49 -12.49 2.18
C LEU A 129 2.57 -13.47 2.64
N GLU A 130 3.84 -13.22 2.33
CA GLU A 130 4.96 -14.12 2.66
C GLU A 130 5.75 -13.55 3.84
N GLU A 131 5.79 -14.28 4.96
CA GLU A 131 6.41 -13.80 6.20
C GLU A 131 7.92 -13.58 6.12
N ASP A 132 8.60 -14.27 5.22
CA ASP A 132 10.06 -14.17 5.05
C ASP A 132 10.47 -13.06 4.07
N ILE A 133 9.50 -12.34 3.47
CA ILE A 133 9.77 -11.19 2.60
C ILE A 133 9.36 -9.92 3.34
N ASN A 134 10.32 -9.03 3.53
CA ASN A 134 10.14 -7.79 4.31
C ASN A 134 10.08 -6.53 3.46
N GLU A 135 10.64 -6.61 2.25
CA GLU A 135 10.84 -5.41 1.45
C GLU A 135 10.75 -5.70 -0.04
N PHE A 136 10.08 -4.81 -0.76
CA PHE A 136 10.17 -4.70 -2.21
C PHE A 136 10.96 -3.43 -2.53
N HIS A 137 12.18 -3.59 -3.04
CA HIS A 137 13.09 -2.49 -3.30
C HIS A 137 13.43 -2.44 -4.79
N TYR A 138 13.49 -1.23 -5.35
CA TYR A 138 14.03 -1.08 -6.69
C TYR A 138 14.79 0.23 -6.85
N ARG A 139 15.70 0.23 -7.79
CA ARG A 139 16.53 1.37 -8.16
C ARG A 139 16.97 1.24 -9.60
N ARG A 140 17.38 2.34 -10.18
CA ARG A 140 17.94 2.33 -11.52
C ARG A 140 19.46 2.20 -11.43
N GLU A 141 20.00 1.24 -12.21
CA GLU A 141 21.43 1.05 -12.36
C GLU A 141 21.74 1.06 -13.87
N ASP A 142 22.62 1.97 -14.30
CA ASP A 142 22.99 2.11 -15.73
C ASP A 142 21.76 2.24 -16.66
N GLY A 143 20.77 3.04 -16.22
CA GLY A 143 19.54 3.26 -16.96
C GLY A 143 18.52 2.13 -16.92
N VAL A 144 18.80 1.04 -16.20
CA VAL A 144 17.93 -0.13 -16.11
C VAL A 144 17.38 -0.26 -14.66
N TRP A 145 16.07 -0.46 -14.53
CA TRP A 145 15.46 -0.71 -13.24
C TRP A 145 15.78 -2.11 -12.74
N LYS A 146 16.29 -2.19 -11.52
CA LYS A 146 16.59 -3.45 -10.80
C LYS A 146 15.63 -3.59 -9.64
N TYR A 147 14.91 -4.70 -9.60
CA TYR A 147 13.91 -5.03 -8.59
C TYR A 147 14.42 -6.15 -7.69
N ALA A 148 14.13 -6.05 -6.40
CA ALA A 148 14.51 -7.07 -5.42
C ALA A 148 13.40 -7.25 -4.37
N LEU A 149 13.14 -8.49 -4.04
CA LEU A 149 12.34 -8.88 -2.87
C LEU A 149 13.30 -9.42 -1.81
N LYS A 150 13.24 -8.86 -0.59
CA LYS A 150 14.22 -9.17 0.47
C LYS A 150 13.53 -9.52 1.77
#